data_cba65c63e1ba34c2bf57aae151546fe5
#
_entry.id   cba65c63e1ba34c2bf57aae151546fe5
#
_cell.length_a   1.000
_cell.length_b   1.000
_cell.length_c   1.000
_cell.angle_alpha   90.00
_cell.angle_beta   90.00
_cell.angle_gamma   90.00
#
_symmetry.space_group_name_H-M   'P 1'
#
loop_
_entity.id
_entity.type
_entity.pdbx_description
1 polymer ?
#
loop_
_entity_poly.entity_id
_entity_poly.type
_entity_poly.pdbx_seq_one_letter_code
_entity_poly.pdbx_strand_id
1 'polypeptide(L)'
;MELKGKFECYKTANGYFNYRLKAPNNETIAVSGSTGYTTASNCKTGIEAMKKWVNSQVEDQTLKKLTPLGYPKFELYQDKEGKFRYRLFASNGELVVRCESGYATKDSCKKGIQSLAKWAETADVVKIEK
;
A
#
# COMPACT_ATOMS: atom_id res chain seq x y z
N MET A 1 5.01 -13.50 -22.58
CA MET A 1 4.78 -13.74 -21.15
C MET A 1 4.39 -12.43 -20.49
N GLU A 2 3.24 -12.43 -19.85
CA GLU A 2 2.74 -11.25 -19.18
C GLU A 2 3.38 -11.09 -17.80
N LEU A 3 3.94 -9.90 -17.53
CA LEU A 3 4.52 -9.62 -16.23
C LEU A 3 3.43 -9.27 -15.25
N LYS A 4 3.48 -9.87 -14.07
CA LYS A 4 2.52 -9.61 -13.00
C LYS A 4 3.22 -9.39 -11.68
N GLY A 5 2.66 -8.49 -10.86
CA GLY A 5 3.02 -8.41 -9.47
C GLY A 5 2.39 -9.56 -8.68
N LYS A 6 2.66 -9.60 -7.40
CA LYS A 6 2.01 -10.58 -6.52
C LYS A 6 1.82 -10.00 -5.13
N PHE A 7 0.71 -10.38 -4.50
CA PHE A 7 0.50 -10.16 -3.08
C PHE A 7 1.01 -11.35 -2.31
N GLU A 8 1.81 -11.13 -1.31
CA GLU A 8 2.26 -12.17 -0.41
C GLU A 8 1.59 -11.97 0.94
N CYS A 9 0.81 -12.96 1.38
CA CYS A 9 0.20 -12.99 2.69
C CYS A 9 1.07 -13.87 3.59
N TYR A 10 1.57 -13.33 4.69
CA TYR A 10 2.52 -14.02 5.54
C TYR A 10 2.18 -13.85 7.02
N LYS A 11 2.63 -14.79 7.83
CA LYS A 11 2.43 -14.76 9.26
C LYS A 11 3.60 -14.07 9.95
N THR A 12 3.30 -13.16 10.85
CA THR A 12 4.34 -12.45 11.62
C THR A 12 4.72 -13.22 12.87
N ALA A 13 5.82 -12.80 13.50
CA ALA A 13 6.33 -13.47 14.70
C ALA A 13 5.33 -13.47 15.87
N ASN A 14 4.45 -12.47 15.94
CA ASN A 14 3.45 -12.36 17.00
C ASN A 14 2.13 -13.09 16.66
N GLY A 15 2.11 -13.86 15.56
CA GLY A 15 0.94 -14.67 15.21
C GLY A 15 -0.10 -14.00 14.35
N TYR A 16 0.12 -12.76 13.96
CA TYR A 16 -0.79 -12.04 13.07
C TYR A 16 -0.39 -12.24 11.61
N PHE A 17 -1.30 -11.93 10.70
CA PHE A 17 -1.06 -12.01 9.26
C PHE A 17 -0.97 -10.61 8.67
N ASN A 18 -0.01 -10.41 7.79
CA ASN A 18 0.13 -9.18 7.02
C ASN A 18 0.29 -9.53 5.55
N TYR A 19 0.18 -8.52 4.70
CA TYR A 19 0.42 -8.71 3.27
C TYR A 19 1.37 -7.63 2.75
N ARG A 20 1.99 -7.95 1.63
CA ARG A 20 2.81 -7.01 0.88
C ARG A 20 2.58 -7.22 -0.60
N LEU A 21 2.71 -6.15 -1.36
CA LEU A 21 2.62 -6.20 -2.82
C LEU A 21 4.02 -6.12 -3.40
N LYS A 22 4.37 -7.09 -4.24
CA LYS A 22 5.65 -7.10 -4.94
C LYS A 22 5.47 -6.89 -6.43
N ALA A 23 6.38 -6.12 -7.02
CA ALA A 23 6.46 -5.94 -8.47
C ALA A 23 7.06 -7.20 -9.12
N PRO A 24 6.98 -7.33 -10.46
CA PRO A 24 7.55 -8.49 -11.14
C PRO A 24 9.04 -8.70 -10.90
N ASN A 25 9.78 -7.63 -10.59
CA ASN A 25 11.22 -7.71 -10.25
C ASN A 25 11.47 -8.12 -8.80
N ASN A 26 10.43 -8.52 -8.08
CA ASN A 26 10.47 -8.96 -6.70
C ASN A 26 10.73 -7.84 -5.68
N GLU A 27 10.67 -6.58 -6.08
CA GLU A 27 10.75 -5.46 -5.13
C GLU A 27 9.43 -5.25 -4.41
N THR A 28 9.49 -5.01 -3.10
CA THR A 28 8.29 -4.71 -2.32
C THR A 28 7.86 -3.27 -2.60
N ILE A 29 6.62 -3.11 -3.11
CA ILE A 29 6.06 -1.80 -3.41
C ILE A 29 5.35 -1.23 -2.19
N ALA A 30 4.57 -2.06 -1.49
CA ALA A 30 3.74 -1.62 -0.37
C ALA A 30 3.50 -2.74 0.60
N VAL A 31 3.19 -2.38 1.85
CA VAL A 31 2.89 -3.33 2.93
C VAL A 31 1.58 -2.92 3.59
N SER A 32 0.89 -3.88 4.22
CA SER A 32 -0.33 -3.58 4.97
C SER A 32 -0.02 -2.58 6.09
N GLY A 33 -0.96 -1.68 6.36
CA GLY A 33 -0.70 -0.52 7.21
C GLY A 33 -1.07 -0.69 8.68
N SER A 34 -1.57 -1.82 9.08
CA SER A 34 -2.07 -2.02 10.44
C SER A 34 -1.21 -2.99 11.25
N THR A 35 -1.64 -3.25 12.48
CA THR A 35 -0.97 -4.19 13.37
C THR A 35 -1.03 -5.64 12.88
N GLY A 36 -1.88 -5.92 11.89
CA GLY A 36 -2.03 -7.23 11.31
C GLY A 36 -3.44 -7.76 11.42
N TYR A 37 -3.69 -8.82 10.67
CA TYR A 37 -4.98 -9.50 10.66
C TYR A 37 -4.90 -10.76 11.52
N THR A 38 -5.99 -11.10 12.18
CA THR A 38 -6.00 -12.27 13.09
C THR A 38 -6.04 -13.60 12.35
N THR A 39 -6.50 -13.60 11.10
CA THR A 39 -6.57 -14.82 10.27
C THR A 39 -6.07 -14.54 8.86
N ALA A 40 -5.64 -15.60 8.17
CA ALA A 40 -5.25 -15.49 6.76
C ALA A 40 -6.44 -15.04 5.89
N SER A 41 -7.64 -15.50 6.23
CA SER A 41 -8.86 -15.10 5.52
C SER A 41 -9.10 -13.59 5.62
N ASN A 42 -8.95 -13.01 6.80
CA ASN A 42 -9.09 -11.56 7.01
C ASN A 42 -8.02 -10.78 6.25
N CYS A 43 -6.80 -11.30 6.21
CA CYS A 43 -5.71 -10.70 5.45
C CYS A 43 -6.06 -10.64 3.95
N LYS A 44 -6.61 -11.72 3.41
CA LYS A 44 -7.03 -11.79 2.02
C LYS A 44 -8.15 -10.78 1.74
N THR A 45 -9.09 -10.62 2.67
CA THR A 45 -10.14 -9.60 2.57
C THR A 45 -9.54 -8.20 2.54
N GLY A 46 -8.50 -7.96 3.33
CA GLY A 46 -7.76 -6.69 3.31
C GLY A 46 -7.12 -6.41 1.97
N ILE A 47 -6.56 -7.43 1.32
CA ILE A 47 -6.00 -7.30 -0.03
C ILE A 47 -7.10 -6.91 -1.03
N GLU A 48 -8.27 -7.53 -0.96
CA GLU A 48 -9.39 -7.21 -1.84
C GLU A 48 -9.88 -5.77 -1.64
N ALA A 49 -9.93 -5.32 -0.39
CA ALA A 49 -10.27 -3.92 -0.08
C ALA A 49 -9.23 -2.96 -0.67
N MET A 50 -7.95 -3.30 -0.57
CA MET A 50 -6.88 -2.49 -1.14
C MET A 50 -7.04 -2.36 -2.66
N LYS A 51 -7.34 -3.45 -3.36
CA LYS A 51 -7.58 -3.43 -4.80
C LYS A 51 -8.73 -2.49 -5.17
N LYS A 52 -9.74 -2.40 -4.31
CA LYS A 52 -10.89 -1.53 -4.52
C LYS A 52 -10.52 -0.05 -4.45
N TRP A 53 -9.58 0.32 -3.59
CA TRP A 53 -9.27 1.72 -3.31
C TRP A 53 -8.01 2.25 -3.96
N VAL A 54 -7.25 1.43 -4.72
CA VAL A 54 -5.94 1.84 -5.29
C VAL A 54 -6.02 2.95 -6.34
N ASN A 55 -7.19 3.25 -6.86
CA ASN A 55 -7.38 4.35 -7.82
C ASN A 55 -7.93 5.61 -7.16
N SER A 56 -7.77 5.73 -5.85
CA SER A 56 -8.23 6.90 -5.10
C SER A 56 -7.37 8.13 -5.38
N GLN A 57 -7.94 9.29 -5.12
CA GLN A 57 -7.24 10.57 -5.27
C GLN A 57 -6.07 10.70 -4.28
N VAL A 58 -5.11 11.55 -4.62
CA VAL A 58 -3.92 11.77 -3.81
C VAL A 58 -3.99 13.14 -3.14
N GLU A 59 -3.91 13.17 -1.82
CA GLU A 59 -3.79 14.40 -1.05
C GLU A 59 -2.31 14.65 -0.78
N ASP A 60 -1.76 15.72 -1.36
CA ASP A 60 -0.36 16.08 -1.19
C ASP A 60 -0.21 16.95 0.05
N GLN A 61 0.22 16.34 1.15
CA GLN A 61 0.36 17.00 2.45
C GLN A 61 1.63 17.83 2.57
N THR A 62 2.44 17.90 1.52
CA THR A 62 3.64 18.73 1.50
C THR A 62 3.37 20.16 1.04
N LEU A 63 2.17 20.45 0.56
CA LEU A 63 1.78 21.76 0.06
C LEU A 63 1.52 22.75 1.20
N LYS A 64 1.89 24.00 0.99
CA LYS A 64 1.65 25.06 1.99
C LYS A 64 0.17 25.32 2.22
N LYS A 65 -0.61 25.29 1.14
CA LYS A 65 -2.07 25.35 1.22
C LYS A 65 -2.62 23.97 0.94
N LEU A 66 -2.97 23.29 2.01
CA LEU A 66 -3.55 21.95 1.91
C LEU A 66 -5.07 22.06 1.86
N THR A 67 -5.66 21.47 0.82
CA THR A 67 -7.10 21.29 0.76
C THR A 67 -7.37 19.82 1.13
N PRO A 68 -7.89 19.56 2.33
CA PRO A 68 -8.14 18.18 2.75
C PRO A 68 -9.15 17.50 1.83
N LEU A 69 -8.86 16.25 1.46
CA LEU A 69 -9.74 15.42 0.64
C LEU A 69 -10.51 14.47 1.55
N GLY A 70 -11.69 14.06 1.09
CA GLY A 70 -12.46 13.03 1.79
C GLY A 70 -11.89 11.64 1.54
N TYR A 71 -12.29 10.69 2.37
CA TYR A 71 -11.93 9.28 2.18
C TYR A 71 -12.83 8.63 1.13
N PRO A 72 -12.34 7.64 0.35
CA PRO A 72 -10.98 7.10 0.37
C PRO A 72 -9.97 8.05 -0.29
N LYS A 73 -8.71 7.95 0.13
CA LYS A 73 -7.65 8.79 -0.46
C LYS A 73 -6.27 8.20 -0.18
N PHE A 74 -5.31 8.56 -1.05
CA PHE A 74 -3.90 8.46 -0.71
C PHE A 74 -3.47 9.75 -0.02
N GLU A 75 -2.59 9.63 0.97
CA GLU A 75 -1.88 10.78 1.54
C GLU A 75 -0.40 10.68 1.18
N LEU A 76 0.11 11.71 0.53
CA LEU A 76 1.54 11.84 0.23
C LEU A 76 2.12 12.82 1.24
N TYR A 77 3.13 12.40 1.99
CA TYR A 77 3.70 13.22 3.06
C TYR A 77 5.21 13.06 3.12
N GLN A 78 5.87 13.96 3.85
CA GLN A 78 7.31 13.91 4.04
C GLN A 78 7.59 13.47 5.49
N ASP A 79 8.49 12.49 5.65
CA ASP A 79 8.83 11.98 6.98
C ASP A 79 9.92 12.82 7.65
N LYS A 80 10.32 12.44 8.86
CA LYS A 80 11.31 13.17 9.66
C LYS A 80 12.69 13.21 9.01
N GLU A 81 12.99 12.25 8.15
CA GLU A 81 14.26 12.17 7.43
C GLU A 81 14.26 12.96 6.12
N GLY A 82 13.13 13.58 5.78
CA GLY A 82 12.96 14.33 4.56
C GLY A 82 12.58 13.50 3.36
N LYS A 83 12.27 12.23 3.55
CA LYS A 83 11.84 11.35 2.47
C LYS A 83 10.34 11.42 2.28
N PHE A 84 9.90 11.18 1.06
CA PHE A 84 8.47 11.23 0.71
C PHE A 84 7.86 9.84 0.82
N ARG A 85 6.70 9.77 1.45
CA ARG A 85 5.99 8.50 1.69
C ARG A 85 4.53 8.66 1.30
N TYR A 86 3.87 7.52 1.07
CA TYR A 86 2.43 7.51 0.83
C TYR A 86 1.76 6.45 1.71
N ARG A 87 0.46 6.67 1.91
CA ARG A 87 -0.41 5.72 2.59
C ARG A 87 -1.81 5.85 2.00
N LEU A 88 -2.54 4.72 1.98
CA LEU A 88 -3.87 4.64 1.40
C LEU A 88 -4.89 4.37 2.50
N PHE A 89 -5.95 5.18 2.51
CA PHE A 89 -7.06 5.03 3.45
C PHE A 89 -8.32 4.59 2.72
N ALA A 90 -9.07 3.67 3.33
CA ALA A 90 -10.39 3.24 2.85
C ALA A 90 -11.44 4.31 3.11
N SER A 91 -12.66 4.10 2.61
CA SER A 91 -13.76 5.05 2.77
C SER A 91 -14.14 5.29 4.23
N ASN A 92 -13.85 4.34 5.13
CA ASN A 92 -14.12 4.49 6.56
C ASN A 92 -12.95 5.15 7.33
N GLY A 93 -11.91 5.58 6.62
CA GLY A 93 -10.75 6.22 7.23
C GLY A 93 -9.70 5.27 7.78
N GLU A 94 -9.87 3.95 7.61
CA GLU A 94 -8.87 2.99 8.05
C GLU A 94 -7.68 2.93 7.11
N LEU A 95 -6.47 2.83 7.67
CA LEU A 95 -5.25 2.68 6.91
C LEU A 95 -5.22 1.28 6.27
N VAL A 96 -5.13 1.24 4.94
CA VAL A 96 -5.19 -0.01 4.18
C VAL A 96 -3.78 -0.49 3.82
N VAL A 97 -2.94 0.40 3.29
CA VAL A 97 -1.61 0.04 2.80
C VAL A 97 -0.72 1.28 2.85
N ARG A 98 0.59 1.07 3.00
CA ARG A 98 1.60 2.13 2.98
C ARG A 98 2.84 1.66 2.24
N CYS A 99 3.66 2.61 1.79
CA CYS A 99 4.94 2.24 1.17
C CYS A 99 5.88 1.63 2.22
N GLU A 100 6.74 0.72 1.78
CA GLU A 100 7.69 0.06 2.68
C GLU A 100 8.79 1.01 3.13
N SER A 101 9.32 1.80 2.19
CA SER A 101 10.41 2.76 2.48
C SER A 101 10.13 4.09 1.81
N GLY A 102 10.80 5.14 2.29
CA GLY A 102 10.62 6.47 1.74
C GLY A 102 11.31 6.67 0.40
N TYR A 103 10.81 7.61 -0.37
CA TYR A 103 11.35 7.99 -1.67
C TYR A 103 12.17 9.27 -1.53
N ALA A 104 13.23 9.40 -2.31
CA ALA A 104 14.10 10.57 -2.26
C ALA A 104 13.42 11.84 -2.80
N THR A 105 12.47 11.69 -3.74
CA THR A 105 11.77 12.81 -4.37
C THR A 105 10.27 12.60 -4.35
N LYS A 106 9.54 13.70 -4.44
CA LYS A 106 8.06 13.65 -4.54
C LYS A 106 7.63 12.93 -5.81
N ASP A 107 8.30 13.18 -6.93
CA ASP A 107 8.00 12.54 -8.21
C ASP A 107 8.14 11.02 -8.12
N SER A 108 9.20 10.53 -7.49
CA SER A 108 9.40 9.10 -7.29
C SER A 108 8.28 8.49 -6.44
N CYS A 109 7.84 9.22 -5.42
CA CYS A 109 6.74 8.78 -4.55
C CYS A 109 5.43 8.68 -5.36
N LYS A 110 5.14 9.67 -6.20
CA LYS A 110 3.95 9.63 -7.08
C LYS A 110 4.01 8.46 -8.04
N LYS A 111 5.20 8.16 -8.59
CA LYS A 111 5.39 6.99 -9.45
C LYS A 111 5.17 5.69 -8.67
N GLY A 112 5.56 5.67 -7.40
CA GLY A 112 5.30 4.53 -6.53
C GLY A 112 3.81 4.26 -6.34
N ILE A 113 3.03 5.32 -6.16
CA ILE A 113 1.57 5.22 -6.07
C ILE A 113 0.99 4.66 -7.38
N GLN A 114 1.47 5.14 -8.52
CA GLN A 114 1.02 4.65 -9.82
C GLN A 114 1.38 3.17 -10.02
N SER A 115 2.58 2.77 -9.59
CA SER A 115 3.01 1.37 -9.65
C SER A 115 2.14 0.49 -8.77
N LEU A 116 1.78 0.98 -7.58
CA LEU A 116 0.88 0.26 -6.67
C LEU A 116 -0.44 -0.05 -7.37
N ALA A 117 -1.07 0.95 -7.97
CA ALA A 117 -2.34 0.77 -8.67
C ALA A 117 -2.20 -0.20 -9.85
N LYS A 118 -1.12 -0.05 -10.63
CA LYS A 118 -0.88 -0.88 -11.81
C LYS A 118 -0.72 -2.36 -11.44
N TRP A 119 0.13 -2.66 -10.45
CA TRP A 119 0.43 -4.06 -10.11
C TRP A 119 -0.63 -4.69 -9.21
N ALA A 120 -1.33 -3.89 -8.39
CA ALA A 120 -2.41 -4.39 -7.56
C ALA A 120 -3.58 -4.93 -8.39
N GLU A 121 -3.87 -4.29 -9.50
CA GLU A 121 -5.00 -4.66 -10.36
C GLU A 121 -4.90 -6.09 -10.89
N THR A 122 -3.69 -6.53 -11.24
CA THR A 122 -3.48 -7.84 -11.87
C THR A 122 -2.75 -8.85 -10.99
N ALA A 123 -2.31 -8.44 -9.79
CA ALA A 123 -1.50 -9.29 -8.93
C ALA A 123 -2.28 -10.48 -8.38
N ASP A 124 -1.65 -11.65 -8.38
CA ASP A 124 -2.19 -12.86 -7.74
C ASP A 124 -1.85 -12.83 -6.25
N VAL A 125 -2.67 -13.49 -5.46
CA VAL A 125 -2.46 -13.63 -4.01
C VAL A 125 -1.72 -14.94 -3.74
N VAL A 126 -0.56 -14.85 -3.11
CA VAL A 126 0.25 -16.01 -2.76
C VAL A 126 0.32 -16.09 -1.23
N LYS A 127 -0.05 -17.25 -0.69
CA LYS A 127 0.06 -17.48 0.76
C LYS A 127 1.44 -18.07 1.06
N ILE A 128 2.17 -17.39 1.92
CA ILE A 128 3.48 -17.88 2.38
C ILE A 128 3.29 -18.56 3.73
N GLU A 129 3.60 -19.83 3.78
CA GLU A 129 3.53 -20.60 5.02
C GLU A 129 4.91 -20.68 5.65
N LYS A 130 4.95 -20.42 6.94
CA LYS A 130 6.14 -20.60 7.74
C LYS A 130 5.83 -21.45 8.97
#